data_f20939b2b083f2be353ae9535a7d6a46
#
_entry.id   f20939b2b083f2be353ae9535a7d6a46
#
_cell.length_a   1.000
_cell.length_b   1.000
_cell.length_c   1.000
_cell.angle_alpha   90.00
_cell.angle_beta   90.00
_cell.angle_gamma   90.00
#
_symmetry.space_group_name_H-M   'P 1'
#
loop_
_entity.id
_entity.type
_entity.pdbx_description
1 polymer ?
#
loop_
_entity_poly.entity_id
_entity_poly.type
_entity_poly.pdbx_seq_one_letter_code
_entity_poly.pdbx_strand_id
1 'polypeptide(L)'
;MSKKPINIVWFKRDLRFTDHEPLFRALASDIPVLLVYFFEPSLIAFPDSDVRHWRFIHESLVEMQGRLEDRNGILYLFHSEVLPVFQALSEQYEIRQIFSHQEIGNDLSFQRDKAVSAFCSSAGITWNETPTGGVIRRLKSRKTWQQRWEETMRHEPYFVREDNWNLLRLSPEIYDAFKGPELPLAFKTRNPVFQEGGEYWGWKYLKSFIESRHKDYSFSISKPEASRRGCSRISPYLAYGNISMRMAHTFTMQHYKTAANKRALSNFTSRLH
;
A
#
# COMPACT_ATOMS: atom_id res chain seq x y z
N MET A 1 23.90 11.99 24.95
CA MET A 1 22.97 10.86 25.20
C MET A 1 22.89 10.00 23.96
N SER A 2 22.83 8.68 24.08
CA SER A 2 22.62 7.80 22.94
C SER A 2 21.21 8.04 22.37
N LYS A 3 21.09 8.08 21.03
CA LYS A 3 19.78 8.20 20.37
C LYS A 3 18.92 6.96 20.64
N LYS A 4 17.61 7.14 20.76
CA LYS A 4 16.66 6.03 20.92
C LYS A 4 16.58 5.23 19.62
N PRO A 5 16.77 3.89 19.63
CA PRO A 5 16.62 3.07 18.44
C PRO A 5 15.16 3.00 17.98
N ILE A 6 14.95 3.07 16.66
CA ILE A 6 13.63 2.94 16.03
C ILE A 6 13.72 2.15 14.72
N ASN A 7 12.62 1.51 14.36
CA ASN A 7 12.36 1.03 13.01
C ASN A 7 11.30 1.93 12.34
N ILE A 8 11.33 2.02 11.02
CA ILE A 8 10.34 2.78 10.24
C ILE A 8 9.63 1.82 9.29
N VAL A 9 8.30 1.87 9.22
CA VAL A 9 7.50 1.32 8.13
C VAL A 9 7.06 2.46 7.25
N TRP A 10 7.57 2.47 6.03
CA TRP A 10 7.25 3.47 5.03
C TRP A 10 6.22 2.92 4.05
N PHE A 11 4.96 3.34 4.24
CA PHE A 11 3.87 3.04 3.32
C PHE A 11 3.99 3.85 2.03
N LYS A 12 3.71 3.20 0.91
CA LYS A 12 3.72 3.80 -0.43
C LYS A 12 2.40 3.46 -1.17
N ARG A 13 2.42 2.43 -2.01
CA ARG A 13 1.24 1.89 -2.71
C ARG A 13 0.79 0.56 -2.08
N ASP A 14 0.64 0.55 -0.77
CA ASP A 14 0.37 -0.64 0.04
C ASP A 14 -0.48 -0.27 1.28
N LEU A 15 -1.53 0.55 1.02
CA LEU A 15 -2.35 1.22 2.03
C LEU A 15 -3.30 0.24 2.73
N ARG A 16 -2.71 -0.67 3.53
CA ARG A 16 -3.39 -1.69 4.34
C ARG A 16 -2.49 -2.17 5.47
N PHE A 17 -3.07 -2.87 6.44
CA PHE A 17 -2.31 -3.57 7.49
C PHE A 17 -2.33 -5.10 7.30
N THR A 18 -3.29 -5.63 6.54
CA THR A 18 -3.44 -7.06 6.30
C THR A 18 -2.57 -7.50 5.13
N ASP A 19 -1.91 -8.65 5.23
CA ASP A 19 -0.95 -9.15 4.23
C ASP A 19 0.10 -8.11 3.86
N HIS A 20 0.72 -7.51 4.89
CA HIS A 20 1.71 -6.46 4.74
C HIS A 20 3.06 -6.91 5.32
N GLU A 21 3.89 -7.51 4.47
CA GLU A 21 5.18 -8.09 4.88
C GLU A 21 6.13 -7.09 5.56
N PRO A 22 6.31 -5.83 5.07
CA PRO A 22 7.14 -4.85 5.75
C PRO A 22 6.71 -4.57 7.19
N LEU A 23 5.41 -4.42 7.42
CA LEU A 23 4.86 -4.21 8.77
C LEU A 23 5.06 -5.44 9.66
N PHE A 24 4.77 -6.64 9.12
CA PHE A 24 4.98 -7.90 9.84
C PHE A 24 6.43 -8.04 10.31
N ARG A 25 7.40 -7.77 9.42
CA ARG A 25 8.83 -7.84 9.75
C ARG A 25 9.27 -6.77 10.74
N ALA A 26 8.77 -5.54 10.60
CA ALA A 26 9.12 -4.44 11.50
C ALA A 26 8.66 -4.71 12.94
N LEU A 27 7.45 -5.26 13.11
CA LEU A 27 6.86 -5.58 14.41
C LEU A 27 7.36 -6.89 15.02
N ALA A 28 8.17 -7.66 14.29
CA ALA A 28 8.78 -8.89 14.81
C ALA A 28 9.95 -8.61 15.79
N SER A 29 10.36 -7.36 15.98
CA SER A 29 11.41 -6.94 16.90
C SER A 29 10.85 -6.08 18.03
N ASP A 30 11.57 -6.02 19.16
CA ASP A 30 11.23 -5.17 20.30
C ASP A 30 11.52 -3.68 20.06
N ILE A 31 12.09 -3.32 18.91
CA ILE A 31 12.42 -1.93 18.55
C ILE A 31 11.10 -1.20 18.17
N PRO A 32 10.82 -0.03 18.78
CA PRO A 32 9.63 0.74 18.46
C PRO A 32 9.54 1.09 16.96
N VAL A 33 8.35 0.97 16.39
CA VAL A 33 8.08 1.15 14.97
C VAL A 33 7.35 2.47 14.73
N LEU A 34 7.92 3.31 13.86
CA LEU A 34 7.29 4.52 13.35
C LEU A 34 6.60 4.22 12.02
N LEU A 35 5.29 4.47 11.95
CA LEU A 35 4.50 4.32 10.74
C LEU A 35 4.43 5.65 10.00
N VAL A 36 4.85 5.70 8.72
CA VAL A 36 4.90 6.94 7.95
C VAL A 36 4.34 6.78 6.54
N TYR A 37 3.69 7.86 6.06
CA TYR A 37 3.32 8.06 4.68
C TYR A 37 3.68 9.47 4.22
N PHE A 38 4.06 9.64 2.95
CA PHE A 38 4.47 10.92 2.38
C PHE A 38 3.57 11.34 1.23
N PHE A 39 2.99 12.52 1.35
CA PHE A 39 2.43 13.27 0.23
C PHE A 39 3.56 14.10 -0.37
N GLU A 40 4.30 13.51 -1.29
CA GLU A 40 5.49 14.13 -1.89
C GLU A 40 5.08 15.23 -2.88
N PRO A 41 5.49 16.50 -2.68
CA PRO A 41 5.14 17.60 -3.58
C PRO A 41 5.55 17.34 -5.03
N SER A 42 6.69 16.69 -5.25
CA SER A 42 7.17 16.31 -6.58
C SER A 42 6.24 15.31 -7.29
N LEU A 43 5.70 14.32 -6.56
CA LEU A 43 4.73 13.37 -7.09
C LEU A 43 3.34 14.00 -7.29
N ILE A 44 2.96 14.94 -6.43
CA ILE A 44 1.70 15.70 -6.56
C ILE A 44 1.73 16.56 -7.82
N ALA A 45 2.85 17.21 -8.11
CA ALA A 45 3.03 18.06 -9.29
C ALA A 45 3.30 17.29 -10.58
N PHE A 46 3.49 15.96 -10.52
CA PHE A 46 3.80 15.16 -11.70
C PHE A 46 2.64 15.15 -12.69
N PRO A 47 2.88 15.21 -14.03
CA PRO A 47 1.82 15.33 -15.04
C PRO A 47 0.75 14.23 -15.02
N ASP A 48 1.11 13.00 -14.59
CA ASP A 48 0.17 11.89 -14.47
C ASP A 48 -0.65 11.93 -13.16
N SER A 49 -0.39 12.92 -12.32
CA SER A 49 -1.05 13.10 -11.04
C SER A 49 -2.42 13.78 -11.22
N ASP A 50 -3.39 13.38 -10.39
CA ASP A 50 -4.74 13.95 -10.39
C ASP A 50 -5.29 13.98 -8.97
N VAL A 51 -6.12 14.98 -8.68
CA VAL A 51 -6.78 15.16 -7.36
C VAL A 51 -7.52 13.89 -6.90
N ARG A 52 -8.14 13.13 -7.82
CA ARG A 52 -8.85 11.89 -7.49
C ARG A 52 -7.92 10.83 -6.90
N HIS A 53 -6.65 10.79 -7.33
CA HIS A 53 -5.65 9.86 -6.82
C HIS A 53 -5.32 10.18 -5.37
N TRP A 54 -5.05 11.46 -5.08
CA TRP A 54 -4.68 11.91 -3.74
C TRP A 54 -5.87 11.86 -2.77
N ARG A 55 -7.08 12.10 -3.26
CA ARG A 55 -8.30 11.89 -2.47
C ARG A 55 -8.45 10.43 -2.06
N PHE A 56 -8.33 9.51 -3.00
CA PHE A 56 -8.42 8.07 -2.75
C PHE A 56 -7.35 7.60 -1.74
N ILE A 57 -6.12 8.12 -1.87
CA ILE A 57 -5.04 7.88 -0.93
C ILE A 57 -5.39 8.43 0.46
N HIS A 58 -5.84 9.68 0.54
CA HIS A 58 -6.22 10.31 1.80
C HIS A 58 -7.35 9.54 2.50
N GLU A 59 -8.41 9.15 1.78
CA GLU A 59 -9.51 8.34 2.32
C GLU A 59 -8.99 6.99 2.86
N SER A 60 -8.06 6.36 2.15
CA SER A 60 -7.41 5.10 2.60
C SER A 60 -6.60 5.29 3.88
N LEU A 61 -5.84 6.38 3.98
CA LEU A 61 -5.03 6.69 5.17
C LEU A 61 -5.89 7.06 6.38
N VAL A 62 -7.02 7.73 6.17
CA VAL A 62 -8.01 7.99 7.23
C VAL A 62 -8.59 6.69 7.79
N GLU A 63 -8.95 5.75 6.92
CA GLU A 63 -9.40 4.42 7.37
C GLU A 63 -8.30 3.68 8.15
N MET A 64 -7.05 3.72 7.66
CA MET A 64 -5.92 3.11 8.36
C MET A 64 -5.69 3.76 9.73
N GLN A 65 -5.76 5.10 9.82
CA GLN A 65 -5.62 5.81 11.10
C GLN A 65 -6.72 5.42 12.08
N GLY A 66 -7.98 5.32 11.64
CA GLY A 66 -9.10 4.86 12.48
C GLY A 66 -8.86 3.47 13.07
N ARG A 67 -8.24 2.56 12.32
CA ARG A 67 -7.87 1.22 12.81
C ARG A 67 -6.72 1.21 13.82
N LEU A 68 -5.97 2.30 13.93
CA LEU A 68 -4.88 2.45 14.92
C LEU A 68 -5.35 3.10 16.24
N GLU A 69 -6.54 3.70 16.28
CA GLU A 69 -7.05 4.41 17.46
C GLU A 69 -7.13 3.48 18.70
N ASP A 70 -7.69 2.29 18.53
CA ASP A 70 -7.78 1.28 19.60
C ASP A 70 -6.40 0.80 20.09
N ARG A 71 -5.35 0.99 19.28
CA ARG A 71 -3.96 0.62 19.59
C ARG A 71 -3.13 1.78 20.11
N ASN A 72 -3.76 2.95 20.29
CA ASN A 72 -3.05 4.18 20.64
C ASN A 72 -1.91 4.50 19.66
N GLY A 73 -2.06 4.06 18.39
CA GLY A 73 -1.08 4.22 17.31
C GLY A 73 -1.36 5.45 16.47
N ILE A 74 -0.31 5.93 15.79
CA ILE A 74 -0.39 7.05 14.86
C ILE A 74 0.31 6.66 13.57
N LEU A 75 -0.37 6.86 12.44
CA LEU A 75 0.22 6.88 11.12
C LEU A 75 0.56 8.34 10.78
N TYR A 76 1.85 8.65 10.77
CA TYR A 76 2.32 10.02 10.53
C TYR A 76 2.29 10.34 9.04
N LEU A 77 1.57 11.40 8.69
CA LEU A 77 1.39 11.88 7.32
C LEU A 77 2.24 13.13 7.11
N PHE A 78 3.23 13.04 6.23
CA PHE A 78 4.10 14.17 5.89
C PHE A 78 3.75 14.71 4.51
N HIS A 79 3.50 16.01 4.39
CA HIS A 79 3.39 16.72 3.12
C HIS A 79 4.77 17.29 2.77
N SER A 80 5.68 16.41 2.44
CA SER A 80 7.09 16.69 2.22
C SER A 80 7.72 15.60 1.36
N GLU A 81 8.90 15.87 0.81
CA GLU A 81 9.75 14.84 0.22
C GLU A 81 10.29 13.91 1.32
N VAL A 82 10.55 12.65 0.96
CA VAL A 82 10.94 11.60 1.91
C VAL A 82 12.31 11.87 2.54
N LEU A 83 13.29 12.20 1.71
CA LEU A 83 14.71 12.27 2.13
C LEU A 83 14.95 13.31 3.22
N PRO A 84 14.46 14.56 3.13
CA PRO A 84 14.64 15.55 4.20
C PRO A 84 14.08 15.08 5.55
N VAL A 85 12.94 14.39 5.56
CA VAL A 85 12.32 13.89 6.80
C VAL A 85 13.13 12.74 7.38
N PHE A 86 13.60 11.80 6.57
CA PHE A 86 14.46 10.71 7.06
C PHE A 86 15.79 11.22 7.60
N GLN A 87 16.40 12.23 6.97
CA GLN A 87 17.59 12.89 7.48
C GLN A 87 17.32 13.51 8.85
N ALA A 88 16.27 14.31 8.98
CA ALA A 88 15.90 14.95 10.23
C ALA A 88 15.57 13.94 11.35
N LEU A 89 14.83 12.86 11.02
CA LEU A 89 14.57 11.78 11.98
C LEU A 89 15.86 11.09 12.42
N SER A 90 16.86 10.93 11.52
CA SER A 90 18.16 10.34 11.86
C SER A 90 19.01 11.20 12.79
N GLU A 91 18.73 12.51 12.85
CA GLU A 91 19.36 13.39 13.83
C GLU A 91 18.82 13.19 15.25
N GLN A 92 17.56 12.82 15.37
CA GLN A 92 16.85 12.65 16.65
C GLN A 92 16.86 11.22 17.15
N TYR A 93 16.78 10.25 16.25
CA TYR A 93 16.67 8.82 16.54
C TYR A 93 17.79 8.03 15.88
N GLU A 94 18.09 6.87 16.43
CA GLU A 94 18.91 5.87 15.79
C GLU A 94 18.03 4.98 14.91
N ILE A 95 17.88 5.33 13.63
CA ILE A 95 17.11 4.52 12.68
C ILE A 95 17.88 3.22 12.41
N ARG A 96 17.39 2.11 12.94
CA ARG A 96 18.01 0.79 12.73
C ARG A 96 17.66 0.23 11.36
N GLN A 97 16.35 0.21 11.05
CA GLN A 97 15.87 -0.35 9.81
C GLN A 97 14.69 0.46 9.27
N ILE A 98 14.61 0.53 7.93
CA ILE A 98 13.44 1.00 7.21
C ILE A 98 12.84 -0.19 6.47
N PHE A 99 11.55 -0.39 6.57
CA PHE A 99 10.80 -1.44 5.91
C PHE A 99 9.80 -0.83 4.95
N SER A 100 9.77 -1.29 3.70
CA SER A 100 8.76 -0.89 2.72
C SER A 100 8.54 -1.97 1.67
N HIS A 101 7.40 -1.94 0.99
CA HIS A 101 7.31 -2.65 -0.27
C HIS A 101 8.12 -1.94 -1.38
N GLN A 102 8.57 -2.72 -2.34
CA GLN A 102 9.12 -2.20 -3.58
C GLN A 102 8.06 -1.39 -4.30
N GLU A 103 8.35 -0.16 -4.65
CA GLU A 103 7.45 0.61 -5.49
C GLU A 103 7.69 0.31 -6.96
N ILE A 104 6.57 0.13 -7.68
CA ILE A 104 6.54 0.03 -9.13
C ILE A 104 5.85 1.30 -9.60
N GLY A 105 6.64 2.32 -9.81
CA GLY A 105 6.20 3.67 -10.15
C GLY A 105 6.84 4.19 -11.45
N ASN A 106 6.92 5.50 -11.54
CA ASN A 106 7.58 6.23 -12.62
C ASN A 106 9.08 6.49 -12.31
N ASP A 107 9.77 7.16 -13.23
CA ASP A 107 11.19 7.49 -13.03
C ASP A 107 11.42 8.38 -11.81
N LEU A 108 10.50 9.29 -11.50
CA LEU A 108 10.62 10.17 -10.34
C LEU A 108 10.67 9.38 -9.03
N SER A 109 9.76 8.43 -8.83
CA SER A 109 9.78 7.55 -7.66
C SER A 109 11.01 6.64 -7.64
N PHE A 110 11.52 6.23 -8.80
CA PHE A 110 12.75 5.46 -8.90
C PHE A 110 14.00 6.27 -8.51
N GLN A 111 14.11 7.52 -8.93
CA GLN A 111 15.22 8.42 -8.53
C GLN A 111 15.16 8.74 -7.04
N ARG A 112 13.96 8.97 -6.48
CA ARG A 112 13.75 9.09 -5.04
C ARG A 112 14.27 7.87 -4.29
N ASP A 113 13.88 6.64 -4.72
CA ASP A 113 14.31 5.40 -4.07
C ASP A 113 15.82 5.23 -4.13
N LYS A 114 16.50 5.66 -5.22
CA LYS A 114 17.96 5.69 -5.29
C LYS A 114 18.58 6.65 -4.27
N ALA A 115 18.02 7.85 -4.14
CA ALA A 115 18.51 8.84 -3.18
C ALA A 115 18.34 8.34 -1.73
N VAL A 116 17.19 7.74 -1.41
CA VAL A 116 16.95 7.12 -0.10
C VAL A 116 17.92 5.95 0.14
N SER A 117 18.17 5.11 -0.86
CA SER A 117 19.13 4.00 -0.75
C SER A 117 20.55 4.49 -0.48
N ALA A 118 20.99 5.56 -1.17
CA ALA A 118 22.29 6.16 -0.93
C ALA A 118 22.41 6.75 0.49
N PHE A 119 21.37 7.45 0.95
CA PHE A 119 21.30 7.95 2.32
C PHE A 119 21.37 6.81 3.34
N CYS A 120 20.55 5.77 3.20
CA CYS A 120 20.57 4.64 4.11
C CYS A 120 21.97 4.01 4.20
N SER A 121 22.63 3.82 3.05
CA SER A 121 23.99 3.26 2.99
C SER A 121 25.00 4.15 3.71
N SER A 122 24.94 5.47 3.53
CA SER A 122 25.86 6.41 4.19
C SER A 122 25.62 6.54 5.68
N ALA A 123 24.37 6.39 6.13
CA ALA A 123 23.98 6.50 7.53
C ALA A 123 24.03 5.17 8.30
N GLY A 124 24.42 4.05 7.66
CA GLY A 124 24.44 2.73 8.28
C GLY A 124 23.04 2.15 8.57
N ILE A 125 22.01 2.61 7.85
CA ILE A 125 20.62 2.18 8.01
C ILE A 125 20.36 1.01 7.05
N THR A 126 19.77 -0.07 7.55
CA THR A 126 19.33 -1.17 6.69
C THR A 126 17.95 -0.86 6.11
N TRP A 127 17.85 -0.76 4.78
CA TRP A 127 16.57 -0.64 4.11
C TRP A 127 16.10 -1.98 3.53
N ASN A 128 15.03 -2.52 4.10
CA ASN A 128 14.42 -3.78 3.73
C ASN A 128 13.24 -3.53 2.77
N GLU A 129 13.46 -3.74 1.48
CA GLU A 129 12.40 -3.70 0.48
C GLU A 129 11.88 -5.10 0.18
N THR A 130 10.57 -5.33 0.29
CA THR A 130 9.91 -6.60 -0.06
C THR A 130 9.11 -6.47 -1.35
N PRO A 131 9.02 -7.53 -2.17
CA PRO A 131 8.21 -7.52 -3.39
C PRO A 131 6.72 -7.32 -3.08
N THR A 132 5.98 -6.78 -4.03
CA THR A 132 4.52 -6.68 -3.96
C THR A 132 3.86 -7.28 -5.19
N GLY A 133 2.69 -7.90 -5.04
CA GLY A 133 1.84 -8.36 -6.13
C GLY A 133 2.44 -9.41 -7.08
N GLY A 134 3.54 -10.09 -6.69
CA GLY A 134 4.25 -11.05 -7.54
C GLY A 134 5.09 -10.38 -8.64
N VAL A 135 5.28 -9.06 -8.58
CA VAL A 135 6.14 -8.34 -9.54
C VAL A 135 7.61 -8.52 -9.16
N ILE A 136 8.42 -8.83 -10.16
CA ILE A 136 9.88 -9.01 -10.00
C ILE A 136 10.58 -7.89 -10.75
N ARG A 137 11.22 -6.99 -10.01
CA ARG A 137 12.05 -5.93 -10.59
C ARG A 137 13.22 -6.54 -11.39
N ARG A 138 13.52 -5.98 -12.56
CA ARG A 138 14.63 -6.39 -13.44
C ARG A 138 14.57 -7.85 -13.89
N LEU A 139 13.37 -8.38 -14.12
CA LEU A 139 13.19 -9.74 -14.61
C LEU A 139 13.86 -9.91 -15.98
N LYS A 140 14.89 -10.75 -16.05
CA LYS A 140 15.65 -10.99 -17.31
C LYS A 140 14.91 -11.86 -18.33
N SER A 141 13.99 -12.72 -17.87
CA SER A 141 13.24 -13.65 -18.71
C SER A 141 11.86 -13.89 -18.13
N ARG A 142 10.83 -13.89 -18.99
CA ARG A 142 9.44 -14.23 -18.59
C ARG A 142 9.17 -15.74 -18.49
N LYS A 143 10.13 -16.62 -18.86
CA LYS A 143 9.92 -18.08 -18.92
C LYS A 143 9.43 -18.67 -17.59
N THR A 144 9.91 -18.17 -16.44
CA THR A 144 9.55 -18.66 -15.11
C THR A 144 8.63 -17.72 -14.36
N TRP A 145 8.14 -16.66 -15.02
CA TRP A 145 7.35 -15.62 -14.32
C TRP A 145 6.04 -16.17 -13.77
N GLN A 146 5.30 -16.95 -14.56
CA GLN A 146 4.04 -17.54 -14.13
C GLN A 146 4.22 -18.44 -12.90
N GLN A 147 5.23 -19.31 -12.91
CA GLN A 147 5.52 -20.18 -11.75
C GLN A 147 5.78 -19.36 -10.49
N ARG A 148 6.62 -18.33 -10.57
CA ARG A 148 6.94 -17.45 -9.43
C ARG A 148 5.73 -16.66 -8.94
N TRP A 149 4.89 -16.21 -9.87
CA TRP A 149 3.65 -15.54 -9.53
C TRP A 149 2.72 -16.49 -8.77
N GLU A 150 2.53 -17.71 -9.25
CA GLU A 150 1.74 -18.73 -8.58
C GLU A 150 2.29 -19.10 -7.20
N GLU A 151 3.60 -19.23 -7.05
CA GLU A 151 4.27 -19.44 -5.76
C GLU A 151 3.96 -18.29 -4.80
N THR A 152 4.05 -17.04 -5.27
CA THR A 152 3.69 -15.85 -4.48
C THR A 152 2.23 -15.86 -4.06
N MET A 153 1.31 -16.26 -4.95
CA MET A 153 -0.13 -16.30 -4.64
C MET A 153 -0.52 -17.44 -3.68
N ARG A 154 0.27 -18.53 -3.63
CA ARG A 154 0.05 -19.66 -2.70
C ARG A 154 0.65 -19.43 -1.32
N HIS A 155 1.56 -18.49 -1.18
CA HIS A 155 2.14 -18.16 0.12
C HIS A 155 1.06 -17.66 1.08
N GLU A 156 1.13 -18.08 2.35
CA GLU A 156 0.21 -17.59 3.38
C GLU A 156 0.34 -16.06 3.54
N PRO A 157 -0.78 -15.35 3.70
CA PRO A 157 -0.76 -13.92 3.96
C PRO A 157 -0.02 -13.59 5.26
N TYR A 158 0.66 -12.46 5.28
CA TYR A 158 1.31 -11.93 6.48
C TYR A 158 0.26 -11.30 7.39
N PHE A 159 -0.05 -11.96 8.50
CA PHE A 159 -0.93 -11.43 9.53
C PHE A 159 -0.12 -10.93 10.72
N VAL A 160 -0.28 -9.68 11.05
CA VAL A 160 0.25 -9.12 12.29
C VAL A 160 -0.76 -9.38 13.39
N ARG A 161 -0.30 -9.94 14.53
CA ARG A 161 -1.16 -10.13 15.72
C ARG A 161 -1.61 -8.75 16.21
N GLU A 162 -2.90 -8.62 16.53
CA GLU A 162 -3.49 -7.32 16.84
C GLU A 162 -3.12 -6.76 18.20
N ASP A 163 -2.57 -7.60 19.07
CA ASP A 163 -2.50 -7.36 20.51
C ASP A 163 -1.22 -6.66 21.00
N ASN A 164 -0.17 -6.49 20.16
CA ASN A 164 1.11 -5.96 20.65
C ASN A 164 1.92 -5.20 19.60
N TRP A 165 1.38 -4.07 19.13
CA TRP A 165 2.15 -3.20 18.24
C TRP A 165 2.98 -2.21 19.05
N ASN A 166 4.29 -2.42 19.12
CA ASN A 166 5.22 -1.48 19.72
C ASN A 166 5.43 -0.27 18.81
N LEU A 167 4.48 0.68 18.84
CA LEU A 167 4.48 1.85 17.96
C LEU A 167 5.15 3.04 18.65
N LEU A 168 6.01 3.73 17.87
CA LEU A 168 6.61 4.99 18.30
C LEU A 168 5.61 6.13 18.15
N ARG A 169 5.52 6.98 19.17
CA ARG A 169 4.93 8.30 19.07
C ARG A 169 6.04 9.35 18.98
N LEU A 170 6.00 10.14 17.93
CA LEU A 170 6.84 11.34 17.81
C LEU A 170 6.36 12.39 18.81
N SER A 171 7.28 13.19 19.33
CA SER A 171 6.88 14.40 20.04
C SER A 171 6.21 15.38 19.07
N PRO A 172 5.23 16.18 19.55
CA PRO A 172 4.57 17.19 18.70
C PRO A 172 5.57 18.11 18.02
N GLU A 173 6.64 18.52 18.72
CA GLU A 173 7.66 19.43 18.22
C GLU A 173 8.40 18.85 17.01
N ILE A 174 8.76 17.55 17.06
CA ILE A 174 9.42 16.86 15.95
C ILE A 174 8.47 16.72 14.78
N TYR A 175 7.22 16.29 15.02
CA TYR A 175 6.25 16.11 13.95
C TYR A 175 5.90 17.44 13.28
N ASP A 176 5.60 18.48 14.06
CA ASP A 176 5.21 19.79 13.55
C ASP A 176 6.32 20.46 12.74
N ALA A 177 7.60 20.20 13.08
CA ALA A 177 8.74 20.72 12.33
C ALA A 177 8.85 20.14 10.90
N PHE A 178 8.31 18.93 10.65
CA PHE A 178 8.52 18.21 9.39
C PHE A 178 7.24 17.78 8.68
N LYS A 179 6.06 17.90 9.30
CA LYS A 179 4.79 17.50 8.69
C LYS A 179 4.50 18.21 7.35
N GLY A 180 5.13 19.37 7.13
CA GLY A 180 4.90 20.20 5.96
C GLY A 180 3.61 21.02 6.03
N PRO A 181 3.23 21.67 4.93
CA PRO A 181 2.01 22.48 4.85
C PRO A 181 0.75 21.59 4.91
N GLU A 182 -0.37 22.21 5.19
CA GLU A 182 -1.68 21.56 5.11
C GLU A 182 -1.93 20.96 3.72
N LEU A 183 -2.50 19.76 3.70
CA LEU A 183 -2.93 19.14 2.45
C LEU A 183 -4.06 19.95 1.80
N PRO A 184 -4.10 20.06 0.46
CA PRO A 184 -5.18 20.73 -0.25
C PRO A 184 -6.56 20.18 0.16
N LEU A 185 -7.52 21.07 0.38
CA LEU A 185 -8.89 20.69 0.76
C LEU A 185 -9.51 19.70 -0.24
N ALA A 186 -9.15 19.81 -1.52
CA ALA A 186 -9.62 18.92 -2.57
C ALA A 186 -9.21 17.46 -2.37
N PHE A 187 -8.12 17.18 -1.62
CA PHE A 187 -7.72 15.81 -1.27
C PHE A 187 -8.56 15.25 -0.10
N LYS A 188 -9.03 16.13 0.77
CA LYS A 188 -9.81 15.80 1.97
C LYS A 188 -11.33 15.76 1.70
N THR A 189 -11.78 16.35 0.59
CA THR A 189 -13.21 16.45 0.27
C THR A 189 -13.66 15.26 -0.56
N ARG A 190 -14.59 14.48 -0.02
CA ARG A 190 -15.19 13.35 -0.74
C ARG A 190 -15.86 13.79 -2.04
N ASN A 191 -15.70 12.98 -3.10
CA ASN A 191 -16.44 13.14 -4.35
C ASN A 191 -17.19 11.83 -4.67
N PRO A 192 -18.55 11.82 -4.60
CA PRO A 192 -19.35 10.60 -4.75
C PRO A 192 -19.34 10.01 -6.16
N VAL A 193 -18.82 10.73 -7.16
CA VAL A 193 -18.66 10.23 -8.54
C VAL A 193 -17.55 9.17 -8.62
N PHE A 194 -16.56 9.22 -7.73
CA PHE A 194 -15.43 8.30 -7.68
C PHE A 194 -15.59 7.27 -6.57
N GLN A 195 -14.88 6.15 -6.72
CA GLN A 195 -14.78 5.14 -5.68
C GLN A 195 -14.04 5.70 -4.47
N GLU A 196 -14.53 5.37 -3.31
CA GLU A 196 -13.92 5.74 -2.04
C GLU A 196 -12.72 4.86 -1.73
N GLY A 197 -11.64 5.44 -1.20
CA GLY A 197 -10.45 4.71 -0.79
C GLY A 197 -10.66 3.87 0.46
N GLY A 198 -9.77 2.91 0.70
CA GLY A 198 -9.77 2.09 1.90
C GLY A 198 -9.96 0.60 1.66
N GLU A 199 -9.48 -0.20 2.61
CA GLU A 199 -9.54 -1.67 2.55
C GLU A 199 -10.99 -2.17 2.60
N TYR A 200 -11.83 -1.55 3.43
CA TYR A 200 -13.27 -1.87 3.54
C TYR A 200 -13.98 -1.80 2.19
N TRP A 201 -13.78 -0.70 1.46
CA TRP A 201 -14.42 -0.52 0.15
C TRP A 201 -13.87 -1.49 -0.89
N GLY A 202 -12.57 -1.74 -0.88
CA GLY A 202 -11.96 -2.73 -1.75
C GLY A 202 -12.59 -4.11 -1.57
N TRP A 203 -12.74 -4.58 -0.32
CA TRP A 203 -13.42 -5.83 0.00
C TRP A 203 -14.89 -5.82 -0.38
N LYS A 204 -15.61 -4.73 -0.15
CA LYS A 204 -17.01 -4.59 -0.55
C LYS A 204 -17.19 -4.77 -2.07
N TYR A 205 -16.31 -4.15 -2.86
CA TYR A 205 -16.33 -4.32 -4.32
C TYR A 205 -15.98 -5.74 -4.75
N LEU A 206 -14.96 -6.35 -4.17
CA LEU A 206 -14.56 -7.71 -4.51
C LEU A 206 -15.63 -8.74 -4.11
N LYS A 207 -16.15 -8.68 -2.88
CA LYS A 207 -17.21 -9.57 -2.39
C LYS A 207 -18.45 -9.50 -3.28
N SER A 208 -18.97 -8.29 -3.53
CA SER A 208 -20.15 -8.13 -4.39
C SER A 208 -19.92 -8.62 -5.83
N PHE A 209 -18.70 -8.53 -6.33
CA PHE A 209 -18.35 -9.08 -7.63
C PHE A 209 -18.38 -10.60 -7.61
N ILE A 210 -17.75 -11.23 -6.64
CA ILE A 210 -17.70 -12.69 -6.51
C ILE A 210 -19.08 -13.29 -6.21
N GLU A 211 -19.89 -12.64 -5.40
CA GLU A 211 -21.22 -13.14 -5.03
C GLU A 211 -22.24 -13.05 -6.18
N SER A 212 -22.19 -11.99 -6.98
CA SER A 212 -23.26 -11.74 -7.96
C SER A 212 -22.79 -11.22 -9.32
N ARG A 213 -21.97 -10.15 -9.35
CA ARG A 213 -21.68 -9.40 -10.58
C ARG A 213 -20.79 -10.14 -11.58
N HIS A 214 -20.03 -11.16 -11.13
CA HIS A 214 -19.17 -11.94 -12.02
C HIS A 214 -19.93 -12.66 -13.14
N LYS A 215 -21.24 -12.91 -12.97
CA LYS A 215 -22.06 -13.58 -13.97
C LYS A 215 -22.01 -12.91 -15.34
N ASP A 216 -21.99 -11.58 -15.34
CA ASP A 216 -22.00 -10.74 -16.54
C ASP A 216 -20.60 -10.24 -16.94
N TYR A 217 -19.55 -10.69 -16.25
CA TYR A 217 -18.18 -10.16 -16.43
C TYR A 217 -17.68 -10.25 -17.87
N SER A 218 -17.80 -11.45 -18.49
CA SER A 218 -17.33 -11.67 -19.85
C SER A 218 -18.09 -10.83 -20.90
N PHE A 219 -19.32 -10.46 -20.61
CA PHE A 219 -20.12 -9.57 -21.45
C PHE A 219 -19.79 -8.09 -21.21
N SER A 220 -19.46 -7.73 -19.98
CA SER A 220 -19.27 -6.34 -19.53
C SER A 220 -17.87 -5.83 -19.79
N ILE A 221 -16.89 -6.72 -19.86
CA ILE A 221 -15.49 -6.34 -20.08
C ILE A 221 -15.34 -5.67 -21.44
N SER A 222 -14.56 -4.61 -21.51
CA SER A 222 -14.38 -3.77 -22.72
C SER A 222 -15.58 -2.91 -23.14
N LYS A 223 -16.65 -2.87 -22.32
CA LYS A 223 -17.78 -1.97 -22.52
C LYS A 223 -17.83 -0.95 -21.37
N PRO A 224 -17.46 0.32 -21.59
CA PRO A 224 -17.28 1.30 -20.50
C PRO A 224 -18.46 1.44 -19.56
N GLU A 225 -19.69 1.49 -20.08
CA GLU A 225 -20.91 1.61 -19.26
C GLU A 225 -21.25 0.31 -18.54
N ALA A 226 -21.28 -0.82 -19.25
CA ALA A 226 -21.58 -2.12 -18.67
C ALA A 226 -20.53 -2.56 -17.62
N SER A 227 -19.27 -2.19 -17.82
CA SER A 227 -18.18 -2.50 -16.90
C SER A 227 -18.36 -1.89 -15.51
N ARG A 228 -19.07 -0.76 -15.41
CA ARG A 228 -19.40 -0.13 -14.13
C ARG A 228 -20.22 -1.04 -13.21
N ARG A 229 -21.01 -1.93 -13.78
CA ARG A 229 -21.88 -2.86 -13.05
C ARG A 229 -21.35 -4.29 -13.06
N GLY A 230 -20.87 -4.79 -14.20
CA GLY A 230 -20.48 -6.18 -14.40
C GLY A 230 -19.02 -6.50 -14.13
N CYS A 231 -18.14 -5.52 -13.94
CA CYS A 231 -16.72 -5.76 -13.58
C CYS A 231 -16.47 -5.61 -12.10
N SER A 232 -15.34 -6.15 -11.63
CA SER A 232 -14.96 -6.15 -10.20
C SER A 232 -14.76 -4.75 -9.62
N ARG A 233 -14.23 -3.82 -10.42
CA ARG A 233 -13.88 -2.46 -10.03
C ARG A 233 -12.81 -2.35 -8.93
N ILE A 234 -12.00 -3.39 -8.75
CA ILE A 234 -10.96 -3.41 -7.70
C ILE A 234 -9.62 -2.82 -8.15
N SER A 235 -9.47 -2.42 -9.41
CA SER A 235 -8.18 -1.91 -9.92
C SER A 235 -7.58 -0.77 -9.10
N PRO A 236 -8.30 0.26 -8.64
CA PRO A 236 -7.69 1.28 -7.77
C PRO A 236 -7.24 0.71 -6.42
N TYR A 237 -8.00 -0.23 -5.85
CA TYR A 237 -7.63 -0.88 -4.58
C TYR A 237 -6.40 -1.77 -4.67
N LEU A 238 -6.15 -2.38 -5.83
CA LEU A 238 -4.91 -3.10 -6.11
C LEU A 238 -3.76 -2.14 -6.41
N ALA A 239 -4.03 -1.04 -7.14
CA ALA A 239 -3.02 -0.05 -7.52
C ALA A 239 -2.46 0.71 -6.32
N TYR A 240 -3.30 1.03 -5.33
CA TYR A 240 -2.90 1.67 -4.07
C TYR A 240 -2.75 0.69 -2.91
N GLY A 241 -2.91 -0.60 -3.19
CA GLY A 241 -2.61 -1.66 -2.25
C GLY A 241 -3.55 -1.78 -1.06
N ASN A 242 -4.78 -1.26 -1.13
CA ASN A 242 -5.80 -1.47 -0.09
C ASN A 242 -6.18 -2.95 0.07
N ILE A 243 -6.07 -3.72 -1.02
CA ILE A 243 -6.14 -5.19 -1.01
C ILE A 243 -4.88 -5.72 -1.67
N SER A 244 -4.24 -6.73 -1.07
CA SER A 244 -3.13 -7.39 -1.74
C SER A 244 -3.62 -8.24 -2.91
N MET A 245 -2.78 -8.37 -3.94
CA MET A 245 -3.05 -9.24 -5.08
C MET A 245 -3.31 -10.68 -4.63
N ARG A 246 -2.52 -11.17 -3.68
CA ARG A 246 -2.63 -12.51 -3.08
C ARG A 246 -4.00 -12.73 -2.44
N MET A 247 -4.44 -11.79 -1.59
CA MET A 247 -5.74 -11.88 -0.93
C MET A 247 -6.90 -11.87 -1.94
N ALA A 248 -6.84 -10.99 -2.95
CA ALA A 248 -7.85 -10.94 -4.01
C ALA A 248 -7.90 -12.26 -4.80
N HIS A 249 -6.74 -12.82 -5.16
CA HIS A 249 -6.64 -14.10 -5.86
C HIS A 249 -7.16 -15.24 -4.99
N THR A 250 -6.69 -15.38 -3.76
CA THR A 250 -7.07 -16.45 -2.83
C THR A 250 -8.57 -16.43 -2.57
N PHE A 251 -9.14 -15.26 -2.28
CA PHE A 251 -10.58 -15.11 -2.08
C PHE A 251 -11.38 -15.53 -3.32
N THR A 252 -10.94 -15.17 -4.51
CA THR A 252 -11.58 -15.56 -5.76
C THR A 252 -11.51 -17.08 -5.96
N MET A 253 -10.37 -17.71 -5.68
CA MET A 253 -10.19 -19.16 -5.84
C MET A 253 -10.99 -19.99 -4.83
N GLN A 254 -11.15 -19.49 -3.60
CA GLN A 254 -12.04 -20.11 -2.60
C GLN A 254 -13.49 -20.22 -3.08
N HIS A 255 -13.96 -19.23 -3.82
CA HIS A 255 -15.33 -19.19 -4.36
C HIS A 255 -15.47 -19.82 -5.75
N TYR A 256 -14.37 -20.19 -6.38
CA TYR A 256 -14.39 -20.71 -7.75
C TYR A 256 -15.26 -21.98 -7.93
N LYS A 257 -15.20 -22.90 -6.94
CA LYS A 257 -15.94 -24.18 -7.03
C LYS A 257 -17.46 -23.99 -7.02
N THR A 258 -17.94 -23.00 -6.27
CA THR A 258 -19.38 -22.73 -6.07
C THR A 258 -19.91 -21.63 -6.99
N ALA A 259 -19.04 -21.02 -7.80
CA ALA A 259 -19.40 -19.90 -8.67
C ALA A 259 -20.42 -20.31 -9.74
N ALA A 260 -21.43 -19.46 -9.96
CA ALA A 260 -22.42 -19.63 -11.00
C ALA A 260 -21.82 -19.57 -12.42
N ASN A 261 -20.76 -18.79 -12.63
CA ASN A 261 -20.03 -18.67 -13.89
C ASN A 261 -18.52 -18.82 -13.66
N LYS A 262 -18.03 -20.05 -13.63
CA LYS A 262 -16.60 -20.38 -13.46
C LYS A 262 -15.71 -19.76 -14.54
N ARG A 263 -16.19 -19.71 -15.79
CA ARG A 263 -15.44 -19.10 -16.90
C ARG A 263 -15.19 -17.62 -16.68
N ALA A 264 -16.19 -16.90 -16.15
CA ALA A 264 -16.04 -15.48 -15.83
C ALA A 264 -14.99 -15.26 -14.72
N LEU A 265 -14.98 -16.08 -13.68
CA LEU A 265 -13.94 -16.01 -12.63
C LEU A 265 -12.55 -16.40 -13.15
N SER A 266 -12.45 -17.41 -14.02
CA SER A 266 -11.19 -17.74 -14.69
C SER A 266 -10.67 -16.58 -15.54
N ASN A 267 -11.55 -15.92 -16.29
CA ASN A 267 -11.20 -14.72 -17.04
C ASN A 267 -10.78 -13.55 -16.12
N PHE A 268 -11.40 -13.42 -14.96
CA PHE A 268 -11.02 -12.41 -13.99
C PHE A 268 -9.65 -12.71 -13.38
N THR A 269 -9.39 -13.95 -12.91
CA THR A 269 -8.10 -14.33 -12.33
C THR A 269 -6.96 -14.21 -13.32
N SER A 270 -7.18 -14.52 -14.62
CA SER A 270 -6.16 -14.35 -15.65
C SER A 270 -5.74 -12.88 -15.88
N ARG A 271 -6.49 -11.92 -15.35
CA ARG A 271 -6.16 -10.49 -15.42
C ARG A 271 -5.52 -9.95 -14.15
N LEU A 272 -5.37 -10.79 -13.15
CA LEU A 272 -4.58 -10.50 -11.96
C LEU A 272 -3.09 -10.83 -12.16
N HIS A 273 -2.78 -11.53 -13.26
CA HIS A 273 -1.41 -11.84 -13.68
C HIS A 273 -0.65 -10.65 -14.20
#